data_6c967cee1edf34eb7c27ff3a0d2cdbbe
#
_entry.id   6c967cee1edf34eb7c27ff3a0d2cdbbe
#
_cell.length_a   1.000
_cell.length_b   1.000
_cell.length_c   1.000
_cell.angle_alpha   90.00
_cell.angle_beta   90.00
_cell.angle_gamma   90.00
#
_symmetry.space_group_name_H-M   'P 1'
#
loop_
_entity.id
_entity.type
_entity.pdbx_description
1 polymer ?
#
loop_
_entity_poly.entity_id
_entity_poly.type
_entity_poly.pdbx_seq_one_letter_code
_entity_poly.pdbx_strand_id
1 'polypeptide(L)'
;METPNRYYTPYTYRQVGESYFPSTEPDYKQVQNLIAGKGQAIIAYGSMKDVDMTPQFNTPDTENRLTDGVLAQQATYSDPAWFRFTRGVARSILFDIGAIASLQEVRIRLLKEKETAVRLPNNVSFSASVNGVDFENVALIDRFRSEADADIVAAAAKIEPAVKARFLRVTFCCPVHIYIDQIEAIGTKDASNARDIVPDRYDADIYPDRYCSADQLGGAKDVALAYFCHEDQTPLEVEHLLPYVGYMKDGKIVDTLFDGYLFLPFVAFLYQGYKKKPLDKSKWQYYIDNQFLPGKNLDALEEAAEQVKQALGLPELKLKVFFSILYPVVEQRAFGEIDGKMRDFTVLEDRIAALKWLVDEQEKRFIEKKYKNLQLSGYYWFTEEIDYEDSQLLEMIRFTTDYVRSKNMITTWIPYYLASGYNDWRRLGFDMACYQPNYAFRQDIPEERLYDAADTAKLLGMCIELEIGGLERWNVEHTRNYYAVGAQTRYMQDAAHMYYLGGLKGVMLQSCHSEDPYFRSMYDDTYRFIKGTYPPDALGEPAQVKKQ
;
A
#
# COMPACT_ATOMS: atom_id res chain seq x y z
N MET A 1 24.94 1.68 13.17
CA MET A 1 24.96 0.44 12.36
C MET A 1 23.76 0.52 11.47
N GLU A 2 23.98 0.72 10.18
CA GLU A 2 22.90 0.69 9.19
C GLU A 2 22.27 -0.69 9.25
N THR A 3 21.03 -0.76 9.69
CA THR A 3 20.21 -1.94 9.45
C THR A 3 19.96 -1.98 7.94
N PRO A 4 20.49 -2.97 7.20
CA PRO A 4 20.21 -3.06 5.79
C PRO A 4 18.69 -3.13 5.63
N ASN A 5 18.16 -2.39 4.65
CA ASN A 5 16.75 -2.50 4.29
C ASN A 5 16.48 -3.97 3.96
N ARG A 6 15.89 -4.68 4.91
CA ARG A 6 15.69 -6.13 4.84
C ARG A 6 14.77 -6.53 3.69
N TYR A 7 14.05 -5.57 3.11
CA TYR A 7 12.91 -5.82 2.27
C TYR A 7 13.18 -5.62 0.78
N TYR A 8 14.29 -5.07 0.41
CA TYR A 8 14.67 -4.91 -0.98
C TYR A 8 16.07 -5.44 -1.24
N THR A 9 16.16 -6.63 -1.78
CA THR A 9 17.40 -7.14 -2.35
C THR A 9 17.32 -6.94 -3.87
N PRO A 10 18.19 -6.15 -4.47
CA PRO A 10 18.21 -6.02 -5.93
C PRO A 10 18.65 -7.34 -6.53
N TYR A 11 17.73 -8.03 -7.21
CA TYR A 11 18.04 -9.23 -7.96
C TYR A 11 18.42 -8.86 -9.40
N THR A 12 19.43 -9.54 -9.91
CA THR A 12 19.80 -9.39 -11.33
C THR A 12 18.77 -10.13 -12.18
N TYR A 13 18.00 -9.39 -12.98
CA TYR A 13 17.08 -9.97 -13.96
C TYR A 13 17.30 -9.34 -15.32
N ARG A 14 16.77 -10.00 -16.33
CA ARG A 14 16.69 -9.45 -17.68
C ARG A 14 15.34 -9.76 -18.29
N GLN A 15 14.84 -8.84 -19.10
CA GLN A 15 13.73 -9.10 -20.02
C GLN A 15 14.30 -9.75 -21.28
N VAL A 16 13.67 -10.79 -21.75
CA VAL A 16 14.15 -11.58 -22.89
C VAL A 16 13.04 -11.71 -23.94
N GLY A 17 13.41 -11.88 -25.18
CA GLY A 17 12.47 -12.19 -26.26
C GLY A 17 11.99 -13.64 -26.22
N GLU A 18 10.97 -13.96 -27.02
CA GLU A 18 10.39 -15.30 -27.10
C GLU A 18 11.41 -16.39 -27.46
N SER A 19 12.37 -16.06 -28.32
CA SER A 19 13.45 -16.98 -28.72
C SER A 19 14.37 -17.42 -27.57
N TYR A 20 14.24 -16.79 -26.41
CA TYR A 20 15.01 -17.15 -25.22
C TYR A 20 14.48 -18.44 -24.55
N PHE A 21 13.20 -18.76 -24.72
CA PHE A 21 12.67 -20.03 -24.24
C PHE A 21 13.05 -21.12 -25.24
N PRO A 22 14.05 -21.95 -24.95
CA PRO A 22 14.51 -22.93 -25.93
C PRO A 22 13.41 -23.98 -26.16
N SER A 23 13.00 -24.12 -27.40
CA SER A 23 12.39 -25.37 -27.83
C SER A 23 13.41 -26.49 -27.56
N THR A 24 13.03 -27.45 -26.81
CA THR A 24 13.61 -28.78 -26.57
C THR A 24 14.87 -29.19 -27.35
N GLU A 25 15.94 -28.40 -27.34
CA GLU A 25 17.19 -28.82 -27.98
C GLU A 25 18.13 -29.55 -27.02
N PRO A 26 18.78 -30.63 -27.46
CA PRO A 26 19.41 -31.66 -26.62
C PRO A 26 20.72 -31.28 -25.92
N ASP A 27 21.24 -30.08 -26.10
CA ASP A 27 22.57 -29.70 -25.56
C ASP A 27 22.61 -29.41 -24.06
N TYR A 28 21.47 -29.39 -23.39
CA TYR A 28 21.38 -29.22 -21.93
C TYR A 28 21.28 -30.56 -21.19
N LYS A 29 22.16 -31.48 -21.45
CA LYS A 29 22.13 -32.82 -20.81
C LYS A 29 22.22 -32.76 -19.26
N GLN A 30 22.57 -31.63 -18.68
CA GLN A 30 22.61 -31.42 -17.23
C GLN A 30 21.62 -30.37 -16.72
N VAL A 31 21.30 -29.34 -17.50
CA VAL A 31 20.39 -28.24 -17.15
C VAL A 31 19.04 -28.47 -17.80
N GLN A 32 17.95 -28.38 -17.05
CA GLN A 32 16.60 -28.65 -17.52
C GLN A 32 15.57 -27.78 -16.80
N ASN A 33 14.36 -27.69 -17.34
CA ASN A 33 13.24 -27.13 -16.61
C ASN A 33 12.74 -28.17 -15.58
N LEU A 34 12.95 -27.87 -14.31
CA LEU A 34 12.69 -28.76 -13.18
C LEU A 34 11.19 -28.95 -12.89
N ILE A 35 10.34 -28.06 -13.41
CA ILE A 35 8.88 -28.07 -13.22
C ILE A 35 8.11 -28.37 -14.53
N ALA A 36 8.77 -28.75 -15.60
CA ALA A 36 8.13 -29.06 -16.86
C ALA A 36 7.00 -30.11 -16.70
N GLY A 37 5.80 -29.79 -17.16
CA GLY A 37 4.61 -30.63 -17.09
C GLY A 37 4.12 -30.95 -15.68
N LYS A 38 4.57 -30.22 -14.66
CA LYS A 38 4.17 -30.43 -13.27
C LYS A 38 2.93 -29.62 -12.91
N GLY A 39 2.05 -30.26 -12.16
CA GLY A 39 0.92 -29.58 -11.51
C GLY A 39 1.38 -28.66 -10.37
N GLN A 40 0.52 -27.74 -10.02
CA GLN A 40 0.76 -26.73 -9.00
C GLN A 40 -0.44 -26.56 -8.07
N ALA A 41 -0.17 -26.00 -6.89
CA ALA A 41 -1.20 -25.45 -6.01
C ALA A 41 -1.28 -23.94 -6.21
N ILE A 42 -2.46 -23.42 -6.48
CA ILE A 42 -2.70 -21.98 -6.56
C ILE A 42 -3.33 -21.52 -5.25
N ILE A 43 -2.65 -20.59 -4.58
CA ILE A 43 -3.10 -20.00 -3.34
C ILE A 43 -3.44 -18.53 -3.61
N ALA A 44 -4.69 -18.15 -3.40
CA ALA A 44 -5.10 -16.76 -3.37
C ALA A 44 -5.02 -16.26 -1.93
N TYR A 45 -4.35 -15.13 -1.73
CA TYR A 45 -4.35 -14.45 -0.44
C TYR A 45 -5.50 -13.44 -0.40
N GLY A 46 -6.15 -13.36 0.76
CA GLY A 46 -7.32 -12.56 0.97
C GLY A 46 -8.63 -13.26 0.55
N SER A 47 -9.70 -12.86 1.17
CA SER A 47 -11.01 -13.37 0.83
C SER A 47 -11.59 -12.56 -0.32
N MET A 48 -11.91 -13.26 -1.38
CA MET A 48 -12.52 -12.65 -2.56
C MET A 48 -14.04 -12.55 -2.36
N LYS A 49 -14.44 -11.74 -1.39
CA LYS A 49 -15.87 -11.55 -1.06
C LYS A 49 -16.55 -10.48 -1.91
N ASP A 50 -15.79 -9.77 -2.76
CA ASP A 50 -16.33 -8.75 -3.66
C ASP A 50 -17.20 -9.41 -4.75
N VAL A 51 -18.38 -8.87 -4.98
CA VAL A 51 -19.43 -9.44 -5.84
C VAL A 51 -18.99 -9.62 -7.31
N ASP A 52 -18.04 -8.81 -7.77
CA ASP A 52 -17.48 -8.93 -9.13
C ASP A 52 -16.55 -10.15 -9.32
N MET A 53 -16.34 -10.91 -8.26
CA MET A 53 -15.38 -12.01 -8.23
C MET A 53 -16.11 -13.36 -8.34
N THR A 54 -16.54 -13.69 -9.53
CA THR A 54 -17.16 -14.98 -9.75
C THR A 54 -16.16 -16.13 -9.63
N PRO A 55 -16.49 -17.23 -8.95
CA PRO A 55 -15.59 -18.39 -8.73
C PRO A 55 -14.98 -18.95 -10.02
N GLN A 56 -15.66 -18.81 -11.15
CA GLN A 56 -15.19 -19.28 -12.47
C GLN A 56 -13.88 -18.62 -12.94
N PHE A 57 -13.49 -17.48 -12.37
CA PHE A 57 -12.23 -16.80 -12.71
C PHE A 57 -11.03 -17.23 -11.87
N ASN A 58 -11.24 -18.08 -10.89
CA ASN A 58 -10.22 -18.62 -10.01
C ASN A 58 -10.10 -20.15 -10.11
N THR A 59 -10.47 -20.69 -11.24
CA THR A 59 -10.36 -22.14 -11.47
C THR A 59 -8.88 -22.56 -11.38
N PRO A 60 -8.55 -23.54 -10.56
CA PRO A 60 -7.20 -24.11 -10.55
C PRO A 60 -6.81 -24.58 -11.94
N ASP A 61 -5.55 -24.39 -12.31
CA ASP A 61 -5.00 -24.97 -13.52
C ASP A 61 -4.94 -26.49 -13.36
N THR A 62 -5.89 -27.18 -13.96
CA THR A 62 -5.98 -28.64 -13.91
C THR A 62 -5.22 -29.33 -15.05
N GLU A 63 -4.75 -28.55 -16.03
CA GLU A 63 -4.14 -29.05 -17.26
C GLU A 63 -2.64 -28.77 -17.32
N ASN A 64 -2.04 -28.26 -16.24
CA ASN A 64 -0.62 -27.87 -16.17
C ASN A 64 -0.19 -26.84 -17.22
N ARG A 65 -1.11 -25.97 -17.64
CA ARG A 65 -0.86 -24.98 -18.70
C ARG A 65 0.25 -23.97 -18.39
N LEU A 66 0.57 -23.80 -17.11
CA LEU A 66 1.68 -22.94 -16.69
C LEU A 66 3.06 -23.56 -16.92
N THR A 67 3.13 -24.87 -17.25
CA THR A 67 4.39 -25.62 -17.34
C THR A 67 4.44 -26.65 -18.47
N ASP A 68 3.42 -26.67 -19.34
CA ASP A 68 3.28 -27.68 -20.40
C ASP A 68 4.15 -27.42 -21.63
N GLY A 69 4.74 -26.23 -21.73
CA GLY A 69 5.56 -25.81 -22.86
C GLY A 69 4.75 -25.35 -24.09
N VAL A 70 3.43 -25.24 -23.96
CA VAL A 70 2.57 -24.71 -25.03
C VAL A 70 2.54 -23.18 -24.93
N LEU A 71 3.21 -22.51 -25.86
CA LEU A 71 3.37 -21.07 -25.86
C LEU A 71 2.33 -20.38 -26.75
N ALA A 72 1.74 -19.31 -26.25
CA ALA A 72 0.85 -18.45 -27.01
C ALA A 72 1.61 -17.84 -28.20
N GLN A 73 0.93 -17.82 -29.34
CA GLN A 73 1.50 -17.32 -30.62
C GLN A 73 1.06 -15.89 -30.93
N GLN A 74 0.03 -15.41 -30.22
CA GLN A 74 -0.53 -14.08 -30.46
C GLN A 74 -0.63 -13.31 -29.14
N ALA A 75 -0.32 -12.01 -29.21
CA ALA A 75 -0.43 -11.11 -28.07
C ALA A 75 -1.91 -10.68 -27.84
N THR A 76 -2.79 -11.66 -27.69
CA THR A 76 -4.19 -11.44 -27.39
C THR A 76 -4.69 -12.46 -26.37
N TYR A 77 -5.56 -12.02 -25.47
CA TYR A 77 -6.16 -12.85 -24.40
C TYR A 77 -6.97 -14.05 -24.94
N SER A 78 -7.36 -14.01 -26.22
CA SER A 78 -8.13 -15.09 -26.84
C SER A 78 -7.28 -16.28 -27.31
N ASP A 79 -5.95 -16.17 -27.27
CA ASP A 79 -5.07 -17.32 -27.54
C ASP A 79 -5.26 -18.35 -26.42
N PRO A 80 -5.58 -19.62 -26.75
CA PRO A 80 -5.95 -20.66 -25.77
C PRO A 80 -4.79 -21.10 -24.86
N ALA A 81 -3.54 -20.78 -25.20
CA ALA A 81 -2.38 -21.13 -24.37
C ALA A 81 -2.32 -20.32 -23.07
N TRP A 82 -2.98 -19.17 -23.01
CA TRP A 82 -2.96 -18.34 -21.83
C TRP A 82 -3.76 -18.95 -20.67
N PHE A 83 -3.16 -18.97 -19.50
CA PHE A 83 -3.86 -19.15 -18.23
C PHE A 83 -4.15 -17.80 -17.59
N ARG A 84 -5.42 -17.54 -17.22
CA ARG A 84 -5.89 -16.25 -16.72
C ARG A 84 -6.00 -16.24 -15.19
N PHE A 85 -5.41 -15.22 -14.59
CA PHE A 85 -5.70 -14.80 -13.23
C PHE A 85 -6.54 -13.52 -13.25
N THR A 86 -7.51 -13.44 -12.36
CA THR A 86 -8.42 -12.30 -12.27
C THR A 86 -8.30 -11.67 -10.90
N ARG A 87 -8.74 -10.41 -10.77
CA ARG A 87 -8.74 -9.61 -9.55
C ARG A 87 -8.67 -10.39 -8.26
N GLY A 88 -7.98 -9.86 -7.33
CA GLY A 88 -7.84 -10.38 -6.00
C GLY A 88 -6.48 -10.03 -5.46
N VAL A 89 -6.34 -10.29 -4.18
CA VAL A 89 -5.09 -10.17 -3.48
C VAL A 89 -4.02 -11.00 -4.18
N ALA A 90 -2.77 -10.80 -3.85
CA ALA A 90 -1.64 -11.51 -4.44
C ALA A 90 -1.91 -12.98 -4.72
N ARG A 91 -1.42 -13.48 -5.83
CA ARG A 91 -1.44 -14.90 -6.16
C ARG A 91 -0.12 -15.53 -5.75
N SER A 92 -0.20 -16.71 -5.17
CA SER A 92 0.95 -17.57 -4.94
C SER A 92 0.72 -18.90 -5.64
N ILE A 93 1.68 -19.28 -6.47
CA ILE A 93 1.68 -20.56 -7.18
C ILE A 93 2.80 -21.39 -6.60
N LEU A 94 2.49 -22.58 -6.07
CA LEU A 94 3.46 -23.49 -5.49
C LEU A 94 3.68 -24.69 -6.41
N PHE A 95 4.93 -24.95 -6.76
CA PHE A 95 5.37 -26.13 -7.52
C PHE A 95 6.21 -27.04 -6.62
N ASP A 96 5.97 -28.36 -6.67
CA ASP A 96 6.86 -29.37 -6.10
C ASP A 96 7.73 -29.97 -7.21
N ILE A 97 9.01 -29.70 -7.17
CA ILE A 97 10.02 -30.26 -8.07
C ILE A 97 10.13 -31.79 -7.89
N GLY A 98 9.66 -32.33 -6.75
CA GLY A 98 9.64 -33.74 -6.43
C GLY A 98 10.88 -34.25 -5.70
N ALA A 99 12.02 -33.60 -5.87
CA ALA A 99 13.27 -33.87 -5.16
C ALA A 99 14.06 -32.59 -4.99
N ILE A 100 15.02 -32.57 -4.06
CA ILE A 100 15.94 -31.43 -3.92
C ILE A 100 16.82 -31.36 -5.16
N ALA A 101 16.81 -30.20 -5.82
CA ALA A 101 17.56 -29.90 -7.04
C ALA A 101 18.34 -28.59 -6.88
N SER A 102 19.25 -28.31 -7.78
CA SER A 102 19.97 -27.03 -7.89
C SER A 102 19.17 -26.09 -8.77
N LEU A 103 18.52 -25.08 -8.19
CA LEU A 103 17.79 -24.04 -8.91
C LEU A 103 18.75 -22.90 -9.28
N GLN A 104 18.81 -22.55 -10.57
CA GLN A 104 19.80 -21.63 -11.15
C GLN A 104 19.17 -20.42 -11.82
N GLU A 105 17.96 -20.55 -12.38
CA GLU A 105 17.26 -19.47 -13.06
C GLU A 105 15.75 -19.73 -13.02
N VAL A 106 14.97 -18.67 -12.98
CA VAL A 106 13.51 -18.71 -13.13
C VAL A 106 13.08 -17.85 -14.31
N ARG A 107 12.02 -18.27 -14.99
CA ARG A 107 11.49 -17.60 -16.15
C ARG A 107 9.99 -17.52 -16.08
N ILE A 108 9.43 -16.47 -16.68
CA ILE A 108 7.98 -16.28 -16.78
C ILE A 108 7.65 -15.59 -18.10
N ARG A 109 6.51 -15.95 -18.68
CA ARG A 109 6.00 -15.36 -19.91
C ARG A 109 4.59 -14.84 -19.67
N LEU A 110 4.35 -13.58 -20.06
CA LEU A 110 3.20 -12.78 -19.67
C LEU A 110 2.60 -12.09 -20.90
N LEU A 111 1.28 -11.89 -20.90
CA LEU A 111 0.57 -11.07 -21.88
C LEU A 111 0.41 -9.64 -21.36
N LYS A 112 0.63 -8.67 -22.23
CA LYS A 112 0.15 -7.29 -22.13
C LYS A 112 -0.86 -7.04 -23.25
N GLU A 113 -2.05 -6.54 -22.91
CA GLU A 113 -3.07 -6.12 -23.88
C GLU A 113 -3.90 -5.00 -23.25
N LYS A 114 -3.51 -3.75 -23.56
CA LYS A 114 -4.00 -2.55 -22.88
C LYS A 114 -5.50 -2.33 -23.03
N GLU A 115 -6.05 -2.59 -24.21
CA GLU A 115 -7.46 -2.36 -24.52
C GLU A 115 -8.41 -3.24 -23.71
N THR A 116 -7.95 -4.42 -23.30
CA THR A 116 -8.74 -5.41 -22.54
C THR A 116 -8.39 -5.43 -21.05
N ALA A 117 -7.65 -4.42 -20.58
CA ALA A 117 -7.17 -4.31 -19.20
C ALA A 117 -6.27 -5.48 -18.74
N VAL A 118 -5.65 -6.20 -19.65
CA VAL A 118 -4.59 -7.17 -19.36
C VAL A 118 -3.29 -6.42 -19.18
N ARG A 119 -2.74 -6.46 -17.97
CA ARG A 119 -1.55 -5.72 -17.60
C ARG A 119 -0.44 -6.65 -17.13
N LEU A 120 0.79 -6.19 -17.26
CA LEU A 120 1.92 -6.87 -16.62
C LEU A 120 1.82 -6.70 -15.10
N PRO A 121 2.22 -7.71 -14.30
CA PRO A 121 2.32 -7.52 -12.86
C PRO A 121 3.40 -6.49 -12.53
N ASN A 122 3.25 -5.84 -11.39
CA ASN A 122 4.23 -4.88 -10.91
C ASN A 122 5.57 -5.54 -10.63
N ASN A 123 5.49 -6.70 -10.00
CA ASN A 123 6.63 -7.58 -9.79
C ASN A 123 6.17 -9.03 -9.75
N VAL A 124 7.12 -9.93 -9.89
CA VAL A 124 6.96 -11.35 -9.62
C VAL A 124 8.12 -11.79 -8.74
N SER A 125 7.83 -12.32 -7.56
CA SER A 125 8.84 -12.88 -6.67
C SER A 125 8.84 -14.40 -6.73
N PHE A 126 10.04 -14.96 -6.64
CA PHE A 126 10.29 -16.38 -6.67
C PHE A 126 10.98 -16.80 -5.37
N SER A 127 10.35 -17.68 -4.61
CA SER A 127 10.90 -18.19 -3.35
C SER A 127 11.15 -19.70 -3.45
N ALA A 128 12.29 -20.12 -2.93
CA ALA A 128 12.69 -21.53 -2.92
C ALA A 128 12.60 -22.13 -1.52
N SER A 129 12.26 -23.42 -1.42
CA SER A 129 12.22 -24.17 -0.18
C SER A 129 12.64 -25.62 -0.40
N VAL A 130 13.21 -26.24 0.63
CA VAL A 130 13.51 -27.69 0.63
C VAL A 130 12.42 -28.51 1.33
N ASN A 131 11.62 -27.91 2.20
CA ASN A 131 10.61 -28.57 3.02
C ASN A 131 9.17 -28.09 2.77
N GLY A 132 8.97 -27.04 1.94
CA GLY A 132 7.67 -26.47 1.63
C GLY A 132 7.10 -25.54 2.73
N VAL A 133 7.86 -25.30 3.79
CA VAL A 133 7.46 -24.45 4.94
C VAL A 133 8.37 -23.22 5.04
N ASP A 134 9.67 -23.45 5.07
CA ASP A 134 10.66 -22.41 5.18
C ASP A 134 11.13 -21.99 3.77
N PHE A 135 10.90 -20.75 3.39
CA PHE A 135 11.22 -20.21 2.07
C PHE A 135 12.29 -19.13 2.15
N GLU A 136 13.12 -19.05 1.12
CA GLU A 136 14.00 -17.92 0.83
C GLU A 136 13.53 -17.27 -0.47
N ASN A 137 13.38 -15.94 -0.49
CA ASN A 137 13.15 -15.20 -1.74
C ASN A 137 14.46 -15.17 -2.54
N VAL A 138 14.51 -15.91 -3.62
CA VAL A 138 15.74 -16.14 -4.40
C VAL A 138 15.81 -15.33 -5.68
N ALA A 139 14.68 -14.78 -6.13
CA ALA A 139 14.63 -13.89 -7.29
C ALA A 139 13.41 -12.97 -7.23
N LEU A 140 13.59 -11.74 -7.72
CA LEU A 140 12.54 -10.76 -7.91
C LEU A 140 12.67 -10.13 -9.29
N ILE A 141 11.60 -10.17 -10.09
CA ILE A 141 11.48 -9.42 -11.34
C ILE A 141 10.53 -8.26 -11.05
N ASP A 142 11.05 -7.04 -10.96
CA ASP A 142 10.31 -5.85 -10.52
C ASP A 142 10.12 -4.80 -11.62
N ARG A 143 10.52 -5.10 -12.87
CA ARG A 143 10.48 -4.16 -13.99
C ARG A 143 10.11 -4.84 -15.28
N PHE A 144 8.82 -5.11 -15.45
CA PHE A 144 8.29 -5.53 -16.73
C PHE A 144 8.01 -4.30 -17.58
N ARG A 145 8.58 -4.24 -18.78
CA ARG A 145 8.37 -3.13 -19.72
C ARG A 145 8.01 -3.63 -21.10
N SER A 146 7.06 -2.97 -21.70
CA SER A 146 6.77 -3.02 -23.11
C SER A 146 6.15 -1.70 -23.53
N GLU A 147 6.63 -1.09 -24.61
CA GLU A 147 6.06 0.13 -25.18
C GLU A 147 4.84 -0.17 -26.08
N ALA A 148 4.69 -1.41 -26.51
CA ALA A 148 3.56 -1.83 -27.34
C ALA A 148 2.26 -1.89 -26.53
N ASP A 149 1.13 -1.59 -27.17
CA ASP A 149 -0.20 -1.73 -26.55
C ASP A 149 -0.60 -3.19 -26.36
N ALA A 150 -0.12 -4.09 -27.21
CA ALA A 150 -0.23 -5.54 -27.04
C ALA A 150 1.13 -6.19 -27.26
N ASP A 151 1.56 -7.06 -26.34
CA ASP A 151 2.88 -7.70 -26.38
C ASP A 151 2.90 -9.00 -25.56
N ILE A 152 3.81 -9.91 -25.92
CA ILE A 152 4.17 -11.08 -25.13
C ILE A 152 5.52 -10.80 -24.49
N VAL A 153 5.52 -10.67 -23.18
CA VAL A 153 6.70 -10.29 -22.40
C VAL A 153 7.27 -11.50 -21.70
N ALA A 154 8.47 -11.91 -22.10
CA ALA A 154 9.23 -12.95 -21.43
C ALA A 154 10.32 -12.33 -20.56
N ALA A 155 10.44 -12.81 -19.34
CA ALA A 155 11.44 -12.34 -18.37
C ALA A 155 12.09 -13.51 -17.63
N ALA A 156 13.35 -13.32 -17.26
CA ALA A 156 14.12 -14.32 -16.53
C ALA A 156 14.96 -13.65 -15.43
N ALA A 157 15.16 -14.35 -14.33
CA ALA A 157 16.07 -13.95 -13.27
C ALA A 157 17.02 -15.09 -12.92
N LYS A 158 18.32 -14.80 -12.93
CA LYS A 158 19.35 -15.74 -12.48
C LYS A 158 19.41 -15.80 -10.96
N ILE A 159 19.74 -16.97 -10.45
CA ILE A 159 19.93 -17.25 -9.03
C ILE A 159 21.41 -17.61 -8.84
N GLU A 160 22.18 -16.63 -8.37
CA GLU A 160 23.64 -16.77 -8.21
C GLU A 160 24.04 -16.40 -6.76
N PRO A 161 24.62 -17.33 -6.02
CA PRO A 161 24.84 -18.74 -6.35
C PRO A 161 23.55 -19.56 -6.40
N ALA A 162 23.55 -20.64 -7.18
CA ALA A 162 22.42 -21.58 -7.26
C ALA A 162 22.01 -22.10 -5.87
N VAL A 163 20.72 -22.32 -5.68
CA VAL A 163 20.17 -22.76 -4.38
C VAL A 163 19.57 -24.16 -4.45
N LYS A 164 19.62 -24.89 -3.35
CA LYS A 164 18.90 -26.14 -3.17
C LYS A 164 17.41 -25.86 -3.03
N ALA A 165 16.59 -26.43 -3.90
CA ALA A 165 15.14 -26.27 -3.88
C ALA A 165 14.44 -27.59 -4.21
N ARG A 166 13.39 -27.89 -3.44
CA ARG A 166 12.36 -28.88 -3.81
C ARG A 166 11.05 -28.18 -4.16
N PHE A 167 10.78 -27.05 -3.54
CA PHE A 167 9.57 -26.26 -3.79
C PHE A 167 9.95 -24.91 -4.36
N LEU A 168 9.20 -24.47 -5.37
CA LEU A 168 9.26 -23.12 -5.92
C LEU A 168 7.90 -22.46 -5.71
N ARG A 169 7.89 -21.30 -5.07
CA ARG A 169 6.71 -20.45 -4.93
C ARG A 169 6.88 -19.20 -5.77
N VAL A 170 5.90 -18.91 -6.61
CA VAL A 170 5.84 -17.74 -7.49
C VAL A 170 4.71 -16.85 -7.00
N THR A 171 5.00 -15.61 -6.63
CA THR A 171 4.03 -14.68 -6.04
C THR A 171 3.97 -13.40 -6.85
N PHE A 172 2.75 -12.95 -7.16
CA PHE A 172 2.50 -11.68 -7.87
C PHE A 172 1.14 -11.10 -7.47
N CYS A 173 0.98 -9.79 -7.66
CA CYS A 173 -0.31 -9.11 -7.53
C CYS A 173 -1.06 -9.14 -8.86
N CYS A 174 -2.36 -9.29 -8.80
CA CYS A 174 -3.24 -9.32 -9.96
C CYS A 174 -4.29 -8.19 -9.86
N PRO A 175 -3.97 -6.95 -10.30
CA PRO A 175 -4.88 -5.81 -10.12
C PRO A 175 -6.17 -5.92 -10.92
N VAL A 176 -6.13 -6.45 -12.14
CA VAL A 176 -7.32 -6.71 -12.98
C VAL A 176 -7.22 -8.10 -13.60
N HIS A 177 -6.41 -8.24 -14.65
CA HIS A 177 -6.16 -9.51 -15.32
C HIS A 177 -4.65 -9.69 -15.53
N ILE A 178 -4.14 -10.85 -15.15
CA ILE A 178 -2.80 -11.32 -15.50
C ILE A 178 -2.94 -12.61 -16.29
N TYR A 179 -2.24 -12.71 -17.40
CA TYR A 179 -2.21 -13.90 -18.25
C TYR A 179 -0.78 -14.42 -18.31
N ILE A 180 -0.62 -15.70 -18.02
CA ILE A 180 0.66 -16.41 -18.03
C ILE A 180 0.48 -17.67 -18.87
N ASP A 181 1.38 -17.95 -19.80
CA ASP A 181 1.37 -19.22 -20.52
C ASP A 181 2.51 -20.16 -20.11
N GLN A 182 3.58 -19.62 -19.51
CA GLN A 182 4.71 -20.45 -19.12
C GLN A 182 5.46 -19.90 -17.91
N ILE A 183 5.77 -20.80 -16.98
CA ILE A 183 6.71 -20.60 -15.87
C ILE A 183 7.74 -21.72 -15.95
N GLU A 184 9.03 -21.38 -15.77
CA GLU A 184 10.11 -22.34 -15.79
C GLU A 184 11.03 -22.17 -14.59
N ALA A 185 11.48 -23.28 -14.03
CA ALA A 185 12.53 -23.38 -13.03
C ALA A 185 13.73 -24.10 -13.65
N ILE A 186 14.75 -23.38 -13.99
CA ILE A 186 15.93 -23.91 -14.69
C ILE A 186 16.99 -24.32 -13.69
N GLY A 187 17.49 -25.53 -13.83
CA GLY A 187 18.52 -26.04 -12.95
C GLY A 187 18.90 -27.49 -13.24
N THR A 188 19.61 -28.12 -12.31
CA THR A 188 20.07 -29.51 -12.41
C THR A 188 19.49 -30.36 -11.29
N LYS A 189 19.26 -31.63 -11.55
CA LYS A 189 18.84 -32.59 -10.49
C LYS A 189 19.96 -32.84 -9.47
N ASP A 190 21.20 -32.63 -9.83
CA ASP A 190 22.33 -32.68 -8.89
C ASP A 190 22.40 -31.34 -8.12
N ALA A 191 22.12 -31.38 -6.83
CA ALA A 191 22.17 -30.25 -5.93
C ALA A 191 23.51 -30.10 -5.18
N SER A 192 24.52 -30.91 -5.49
CA SER A 192 25.79 -30.96 -4.74
C SER A 192 26.54 -29.62 -4.72
N ASN A 193 26.43 -28.84 -5.78
CA ASN A 193 27.08 -27.53 -5.95
C ASN A 193 26.16 -26.34 -5.62
N ALA A 194 24.96 -26.58 -5.16
CA ALA A 194 24.03 -25.55 -4.76
C ALA A 194 24.15 -25.23 -3.26
N ARG A 195 24.05 -23.95 -2.90
CA ARG A 195 24.01 -23.57 -1.49
C ARG A 195 22.68 -23.96 -0.85
N ASP A 196 22.70 -24.15 0.45
CA ASP A 196 21.47 -24.26 1.21
C ASP A 196 20.72 -22.93 1.18
N ILE A 197 19.39 -22.99 1.26
CA ILE A 197 18.57 -21.80 1.47
C ILE A 197 18.84 -21.27 2.88
N VAL A 198 18.76 -19.96 3.02
CA VAL A 198 18.66 -19.28 4.30
C VAL A 198 17.22 -18.80 4.41
N PRO A 199 16.37 -19.47 5.21
CA PRO A 199 14.97 -19.09 5.28
C PRO A 199 14.82 -17.62 5.59
N ASP A 200 14.08 -16.93 4.73
CA ASP A 200 13.77 -15.54 4.96
C ASP A 200 12.88 -15.43 6.20
N ARG A 201 13.32 -14.64 7.16
CA ARG A 201 12.39 -14.12 8.16
C ARG A 201 11.25 -13.31 7.51
N TYR A 202 11.37 -13.05 6.27
CA TYR A 202 10.50 -12.37 5.35
C TYR A 202 9.11 -12.96 5.25
N ASP A 203 8.94 -14.26 5.16
CA ASP A 203 7.60 -14.82 4.97
C ASP A 203 6.74 -14.64 6.21
N ALA A 204 7.31 -14.77 7.39
CA ALA A 204 6.63 -14.43 8.63
C ALA A 204 6.39 -12.92 8.79
N ASP A 205 7.23 -12.08 8.18
CA ASP A 205 7.10 -10.63 8.24
C ASP A 205 6.21 -10.05 7.11
N ILE A 206 6.14 -10.71 5.93
CA ILE A 206 5.29 -10.30 4.80
C ILE A 206 3.82 -10.63 5.07
N TYR A 207 3.57 -11.76 5.71
CA TYR A 207 2.23 -12.22 6.09
C TYR A 207 2.16 -12.43 7.61
N PRO A 208 2.22 -11.33 8.40
CA PRO A 208 2.28 -11.45 9.85
C PRO A 208 0.97 -11.93 10.48
N ASP A 209 -0.12 -12.00 9.71
CA ASP A 209 -1.47 -12.35 10.14
C ASP A 209 -1.93 -11.57 11.40
N ARG A 210 -1.58 -10.30 11.43
CA ARG A 210 -1.95 -9.34 12.48
C ARG A 210 -2.01 -7.94 11.92
N TYR A 211 -2.85 -7.09 12.48
CA TYR A 211 -2.90 -5.69 12.11
C TYR A 211 -1.65 -4.91 12.54
N CYS A 212 -1.40 -3.79 11.86
CA CYS A 212 -0.42 -2.80 12.28
C CYS A 212 -0.91 -2.10 13.55
N SER A 213 -0.09 -2.09 14.59
CA SER A 213 -0.41 -1.46 15.88
C SER A 213 0.04 0.01 15.97
N ALA A 214 -0.38 0.70 17.02
CA ALA A 214 0.04 2.07 17.32
C ALA A 214 1.56 2.22 17.41
N ASP A 215 2.29 1.24 17.95
CA ASP A 215 3.75 1.29 18.05
C ASP A 215 4.42 1.40 16.68
N GLN A 216 3.85 0.73 15.67
CA GLN A 216 4.34 0.80 14.30
C GLN A 216 3.97 2.12 13.60
N LEU A 217 2.94 2.82 14.08
CA LEU A 217 2.51 4.15 13.63
C LEU A 217 3.11 5.27 14.51
N GLY A 218 4.37 5.12 14.92
CA GLY A 218 5.07 6.16 15.69
C GLY A 218 4.41 6.49 17.04
N GLY A 219 3.62 5.57 17.59
CA GLY A 219 2.89 5.72 18.84
C GLY A 219 1.52 6.40 18.71
N ALA A 220 1.02 6.63 17.48
CA ALA A 220 -0.35 7.07 17.22
C ALA A 220 -1.27 5.87 16.99
N LYS A 221 -2.47 5.91 17.53
CA LYS A 221 -3.48 4.88 17.28
C LYS A 221 -4.53 5.33 16.27
N ASP A 222 -5.03 6.56 16.40
CA ASP A 222 -6.13 7.09 15.61
C ASP A 222 -5.71 8.43 15.00
N VAL A 223 -5.40 8.43 13.70
CA VAL A 223 -4.83 9.57 12.96
C VAL A 223 -5.87 10.20 12.04
N ALA A 224 -6.22 11.46 12.29
CA ALA A 224 -7.09 12.23 11.42
C ALA A 224 -6.32 12.81 10.21
N LEU A 225 -6.85 12.66 9.01
CA LEU A 225 -6.33 13.27 7.79
C LEU A 225 -6.72 14.76 7.74
N ALA A 226 -5.75 15.63 7.98
CA ALA A 226 -5.92 17.07 8.02
C ALA A 226 -5.62 17.71 6.66
N TYR A 227 -6.62 17.71 5.77
CA TYR A 227 -6.50 18.36 4.47
C TYR A 227 -6.42 19.89 4.63
N PHE A 228 -5.39 20.47 4.04
CA PHE A 228 -5.15 21.92 4.01
C PHE A 228 -4.47 22.30 2.69
N CYS A 229 -4.12 23.58 2.49
CA CYS A 229 -3.36 24.03 1.32
C CYS A 229 -4.09 23.80 -0.01
N HIS A 230 -5.16 24.55 -0.21
CA HIS A 230 -5.81 24.78 -1.50
C HIS A 230 -6.05 26.27 -1.68
N GLU A 231 -5.93 26.80 -2.88
CA GLU A 231 -6.04 28.25 -3.16
C GLU A 231 -7.40 28.83 -2.70
N ASP A 232 -8.47 28.02 -2.76
CA ASP A 232 -9.83 28.41 -2.37
C ASP A 232 -10.22 28.01 -0.93
N GLN A 233 -9.29 27.44 -0.16
CA GLN A 233 -9.57 26.97 1.20
C GLN A 233 -8.95 27.86 2.26
N THR A 234 -9.76 28.30 3.21
CA THR A 234 -9.25 28.99 4.40
C THR A 234 -8.44 28.05 5.27
N PRO A 235 -7.35 28.51 5.92
CA PRO A 235 -6.57 27.70 6.83
C PRO A 235 -7.39 27.12 7.99
N LEU A 236 -6.90 26.07 8.62
CA LEU A 236 -7.50 25.49 9.82
C LEU A 236 -7.28 26.41 11.02
N GLU A 237 -8.32 26.63 11.80
CA GLU A 237 -8.35 27.41 13.03
C GLU A 237 -8.63 26.51 14.22
N VAL A 238 -8.43 27.02 15.43
CA VAL A 238 -8.62 26.26 16.68
C VAL A 238 -10.03 25.67 16.77
N GLU A 239 -11.05 26.47 16.41
CA GLU A 239 -12.46 26.02 16.41
C GLU A 239 -12.74 24.85 15.47
N HIS A 240 -11.98 24.72 14.39
CA HIS A 240 -12.08 23.59 13.48
C HIS A 240 -11.39 22.33 14.04
N LEU A 241 -10.32 22.49 14.80
CA LEU A 241 -9.47 21.41 15.29
C LEU A 241 -9.88 20.90 16.66
N LEU A 242 -10.42 21.78 17.50
CA LEU A 242 -10.78 21.43 18.88
C LEU A 242 -11.70 20.20 18.99
N PRO A 243 -12.75 20.03 18.14
CA PRO A 243 -13.61 18.85 18.17
C PRO A 243 -12.93 17.55 17.72
N TYR A 244 -11.74 17.61 17.14
CA TYR A 244 -10.95 16.43 16.79
C TYR A 244 -9.93 16.08 17.86
N VAL A 245 -9.37 17.07 18.55
CA VAL A 245 -8.45 16.85 19.66
C VAL A 245 -9.19 16.40 20.91
N GLY A 246 -10.34 17.05 21.21
CA GLY A 246 -11.19 16.74 22.33
C GLY A 246 -12.57 16.27 21.92
N TYR A 247 -13.07 15.22 22.54
CA TYR A 247 -14.47 14.83 22.41
C TYR A 247 -15.39 15.85 23.08
N MET A 248 -16.28 16.45 22.28
CA MET A 248 -17.17 17.53 22.71
C MET A 248 -18.57 16.99 23.04
N LYS A 249 -19.06 17.30 24.25
CA LYS A 249 -20.44 17.02 24.65
C LYS A 249 -21.00 18.25 25.36
N ASP A 250 -22.20 18.68 24.94
CA ASP A 250 -22.89 19.86 25.51
C ASP A 250 -21.99 21.11 25.56
N GLY A 251 -21.19 21.33 24.49
CA GLY A 251 -20.25 22.44 24.38
C GLY A 251 -19.00 22.35 25.27
N LYS A 252 -18.76 21.21 25.93
CA LYS A 252 -17.61 20.99 26.81
C LYS A 252 -16.72 19.88 26.29
N ILE A 253 -15.41 20.01 26.51
CA ILE A 253 -14.43 18.94 26.31
C ILE A 253 -14.61 17.94 27.46
N VAL A 254 -14.91 16.68 27.14
CA VAL A 254 -15.17 15.63 28.15
C VAL A 254 -14.17 14.48 28.08
N ASP A 255 -13.45 14.32 26.96
CA ASP A 255 -12.38 13.35 26.79
C ASP A 255 -11.50 13.75 25.60
N THR A 256 -10.39 13.04 25.36
CA THR A 256 -9.60 13.13 24.13
C THR A 256 -10.28 12.39 22.98
N LEU A 257 -9.95 12.74 21.72
CA LEU A 257 -10.45 12.03 20.56
C LEU A 257 -9.28 11.47 19.72
N PHE A 258 -8.81 12.15 18.69
CA PHE A 258 -7.69 11.70 17.87
C PHE A 258 -6.34 12.01 18.56
N ASP A 259 -5.38 11.11 18.43
CA ASP A 259 -4.03 11.27 18.98
C ASP A 259 -2.96 11.55 17.91
N GLY A 260 -3.34 11.50 16.63
CA GLY A 260 -2.48 11.80 15.49
C GLY A 260 -3.15 12.64 14.40
N TYR A 261 -2.33 13.38 13.64
CA TYR A 261 -2.78 14.25 12.54
C TYR A 261 -1.83 14.16 11.37
N LEU A 262 -2.35 13.76 10.21
CA LEU A 262 -1.62 13.78 8.95
C LEU A 262 -1.97 15.05 8.17
N PHE A 263 -1.01 15.97 8.07
CA PHE A 263 -1.15 17.20 7.28
C PHE A 263 -0.83 16.94 5.82
N LEU A 264 -1.84 17.00 4.96
CA LEU A 264 -1.72 16.71 3.54
C LEU A 264 -2.45 17.75 2.68
N PRO A 265 -1.97 18.01 1.44
CA PRO A 265 -2.63 18.94 0.55
C PRO A 265 -3.90 18.33 -0.03
N PHE A 266 -4.85 19.18 -0.45
CA PHE A 266 -5.97 18.72 -1.25
C PHE A 266 -5.49 18.14 -2.59
N VAL A 267 -6.18 17.11 -3.10
CA VAL A 267 -5.87 16.48 -4.39
C VAL A 267 -5.77 17.51 -5.52
N ALA A 268 -6.64 18.52 -5.55
CA ALA A 268 -6.62 19.60 -6.54
C ALA A 268 -5.32 20.43 -6.55
N PHE A 269 -4.55 20.44 -5.46
CA PHE A 269 -3.24 21.07 -5.44
C PHE A 269 -2.22 20.30 -6.29
N LEU A 270 -2.27 18.96 -6.24
CA LEU A 270 -1.30 18.07 -6.88
C LEU A 270 -1.74 17.56 -8.25
N TYR A 271 -3.03 17.54 -8.53
CA TYR A 271 -3.60 16.94 -9.74
C TYR A 271 -4.46 17.91 -10.53
N GLN A 272 -4.50 17.70 -11.84
CA GLN A 272 -5.46 18.29 -12.76
C GLN A 272 -6.21 17.13 -13.46
N GLY A 273 -7.42 16.85 -13.00
CA GLY A 273 -8.07 15.58 -13.32
C GLY A 273 -7.24 14.41 -12.81
N TYR A 274 -6.88 13.47 -13.67
CA TYR A 274 -6.04 12.33 -13.31
C TYR A 274 -4.54 12.56 -13.50
N LYS A 275 -4.12 13.73 -14.01
CA LYS A 275 -2.71 14.02 -14.28
C LYS A 275 -2.07 14.72 -13.10
N LYS A 276 -0.93 14.21 -12.67
CA LYS A 276 -0.06 14.88 -11.68
C LYS A 276 0.47 16.20 -12.25
N LYS A 277 0.42 17.27 -11.47
CA LYS A 277 0.95 18.58 -11.88
C LYS A 277 2.46 18.64 -11.68
N PRO A 278 3.24 19.11 -12.66
CA PRO A 278 4.69 19.31 -12.50
C PRO A 278 4.94 20.61 -11.69
N LEU A 279 4.77 20.52 -10.37
CA LEU A 279 4.94 21.65 -9.47
C LEU A 279 6.41 22.01 -9.32
N ASP A 280 6.72 23.32 -9.30
CA ASP A 280 8.05 23.85 -9.03
C ASP A 280 8.31 24.03 -7.52
N LYS A 281 9.53 24.44 -7.17
CA LYS A 281 9.96 24.67 -5.79
C LYS A 281 9.11 25.74 -5.09
N SER A 282 8.63 26.75 -5.81
CA SER A 282 7.80 27.79 -5.21
C SER A 282 6.46 27.24 -4.71
N LYS A 283 5.87 26.28 -5.45
CA LYS A 283 4.64 25.60 -5.03
C LYS A 283 4.89 24.64 -3.86
N TRP A 284 6.01 23.94 -3.86
CA TRP A 284 6.40 23.12 -2.71
C TRP A 284 6.68 23.98 -1.47
N GLN A 285 7.32 25.15 -1.66
CA GLN A 285 7.52 26.13 -0.59
C GLN A 285 6.20 26.65 -0.06
N TYR A 286 5.24 26.98 -0.95
CA TYR A 286 3.90 27.39 -0.56
C TYR A 286 3.19 26.32 0.30
N TYR A 287 3.32 25.04 -0.06
CA TYR A 287 2.80 23.93 0.77
C TYR A 287 3.42 23.93 2.17
N ILE A 288 4.75 24.06 2.26
CA ILE A 288 5.46 24.13 3.55
C ILE A 288 5.03 25.36 4.35
N ASP A 289 4.99 26.54 3.71
CA ASP A 289 4.63 27.80 4.36
C ASP A 289 3.24 27.73 4.98
N ASN A 290 2.30 27.10 4.30
CA ASN A 290 0.93 26.92 4.81
C ASN A 290 0.87 26.02 6.05
N GLN A 291 1.75 25.04 6.21
CA GLN A 291 1.80 24.22 7.43
C GLN A 291 2.05 25.09 8.67
N PHE A 292 2.90 26.10 8.54
CA PHE A 292 3.43 26.91 9.63
C PHE A 292 2.87 28.35 9.67
N LEU A 293 1.71 28.59 9.05
CA LEU A 293 1.04 29.88 9.12
C LEU A 293 0.79 30.31 10.57
N PRO A 294 1.16 31.56 10.96
CA PRO A 294 0.97 32.03 12.33
C PRO A 294 -0.48 31.94 12.79
N GLY A 295 -0.71 31.26 13.90
CA GLY A 295 -2.03 31.05 14.49
C GLY A 295 -2.99 30.15 13.72
N LYS A 296 -2.51 29.46 12.68
CA LYS A 296 -3.32 28.57 11.84
C LYS A 296 -2.66 27.20 11.71
N ASN A 297 -3.38 26.23 11.19
CA ASN A 297 -2.92 24.87 10.90
C ASN A 297 -2.18 24.25 12.10
N LEU A 298 -0.86 24.08 12.06
CA LEU A 298 -0.10 23.52 13.18
C LEU A 298 -0.13 24.39 14.44
N ASP A 299 -0.08 25.71 14.34
CA ASP A 299 -0.20 26.61 15.48
C ASP A 299 -1.59 26.50 16.12
N ALA A 300 -2.64 26.34 15.30
CA ALA A 300 -4.00 26.12 15.78
C ALA A 300 -4.17 24.73 16.44
N LEU A 301 -3.47 23.70 15.91
CA LEU A 301 -3.46 22.37 16.52
C LEU A 301 -2.76 22.37 17.88
N GLU A 302 -1.62 23.06 18.01
CA GLU A 302 -0.92 23.26 19.27
C GLU A 302 -1.81 23.90 20.33
N GLU A 303 -2.55 24.96 19.93
CA GLU A 303 -3.48 25.68 20.81
C GLU A 303 -4.68 24.79 21.22
N ALA A 304 -5.26 24.05 20.25
CA ALA A 304 -6.33 23.10 20.55
C ALA A 304 -5.87 22.00 21.51
N ALA A 305 -4.65 21.49 21.34
CA ALA A 305 -4.05 20.50 22.24
C ALA A 305 -3.85 21.09 23.65
N GLU A 306 -3.39 22.33 23.75
CA GLU A 306 -3.22 23.00 25.04
C GLU A 306 -4.56 23.19 25.77
N GLN A 307 -5.63 23.57 25.05
CA GLN A 307 -6.97 23.71 25.63
C GLN A 307 -7.51 22.36 26.14
N VAL A 308 -7.35 21.27 25.37
CA VAL A 308 -7.77 19.92 25.80
C VAL A 308 -6.95 19.46 27.00
N LYS A 309 -5.64 19.67 26.97
CA LYS A 309 -4.73 19.36 28.06
C LYS A 309 -5.13 20.04 29.37
N GLN A 310 -5.47 21.33 29.31
CA GLN A 310 -5.92 22.08 30.46
C GLN A 310 -7.30 21.63 30.94
N ALA A 311 -8.26 21.45 30.01
CA ALA A 311 -9.62 21.06 30.36
C ALA A 311 -9.71 19.68 31.05
N LEU A 312 -8.84 18.76 30.63
CA LEU A 312 -8.84 17.37 31.11
C LEU A 312 -7.76 17.08 32.19
N GLY A 313 -6.86 18.03 32.47
CA GLY A 313 -5.76 17.82 33.41
C GLY A 313 -4.75 16.77 32.94
N LEU A 314 -4.39 16.76 31.64
CA LEU A 314 -3.49 15.79 31.02
C LEU A 314 -2.11 16.40 30.70
N PRO A 315 -1.20 16.56 31.67
CA PRO A 315 0.07 17.29 31.48
C PRO A 315 0.97 16.67 30.40
N GLU A 316 0.84 15.37 30.15
CA GLU A 316 1.66 14.61 29.20
C GLU A 316 1.02 14.48 27.80
N LEU A 317 -0.10 15.19 27.55
CA LEU A 317 -0.75 15.13 26.23
C LEU A 317 0.22 15.56 25.14
N LYS A 318 0.45 14.68 24.18
CA LYS A 318 1.23 14.93 22.96
C LYS A 318 0.56 14.31 21.74
N LEU A 319 0.26 15.14 20.75
CA LEU A 319 -0.31 14.72 19.49
C LEU A 319 0.81 14.38 18.49
N LYS A 320 0.64 13.31 17.77
CA LYS A 320 1.57 12.90 16.72
C LYS A 320 1.24 13.62 15.41
N VAL A 321 2.25 14.12 14.73
CA VAL A 321 2.11 14.86 13.47
C VAL A 321 2.85 14.11 12.37
N PHE A 322 2.20 14.00 11.23
CA PHE A 322 2.77 13.44 10.00
C PHE A 322 2.63 14.47 8.89
N PHE A 323 3.64 14.56 8.01
CA PHE A 323 3.64 15.42 6.84
C PHE A 323 3.61 14.60 5.56
N SER A 324 3.13 15.18 4.46
CA SER A 324 3.14 14.50 3.17
C SER A 324 4.42 14.75 2.39
N ILE A 325 4.90 13.70 1.76
CA ILE A 325 5.92 13.75 0.70
C ILE A 325 5.22 14.06 -0.61
N LEU A 326 5.61 15.14 -1.27
CA LEU A 326 5.11 15.51 -2.58
C LEU A 326 5.85 14.73 -3.66
N TYR A 327 5.10 14.21 -4.64
CA TYR A 327 5.68 13.42 -5.71
C TYR A 327 6.41 14.32 -6.73
N PRO A 328 7.71 14.11 -6.98
CA PRO A 328 8.48 14.87 -7.96
C PRO A 328 8.21 14.38 -9.38
N VAL A 329 7.24 15.00 -10.05
CA VAL A 329 6.74 14.60 -11.37
C VAL A 329 7.82 14.77 -12.44
N VAL A 330 8.10 13.72 -13.23
CA VAL A 330 9.21 13.68 -14.20
C VAL A 330 9.16 14.77 -15.27
N GLU A 331 7.99 15.31 -15.57
CA GLU A 331 7.80 16.42 -16.52
C GLU A 331 8.31 17.77 -15.99
N GLN A 332 8.65 17.89 -14.70
CA GLN A 332 9.21 19.11 -14.14
C GLN A 332 10.69 19.26 -14.48
N ARG A 333 11.00 20.07 -15.51
CA ARG A 333 12.37 20.28 -16.03
C ARG A 333 13.14 21.41 -15.35
N ALA A 334 12.44 22.27 -14.63
CA ALA A 334 13.00 23.45 -13.97
C ALA A 334 12.35 23.62 -12.60
N PHE A 335 12.62 22.69 -11.69
CA PHE A 335 12.02 22.69 -10.37
C PHE A 335 12.37 23.95 -9.55
N GLY A 336 13.63 24.37 -9.60
CA GLY A 336 14.20 25.45 -8.84
C GLY A 336 15.60 25.10 -8.33
N GLU A 337 16.30 26.07 -7.77
CA GLU A 337 17.64 25.86 -7.27
C GLU A 337 17.64 25.19 -5.88
N ILE A 338 18.42 24.13 -5.75
CA ILE A 338 18.79 23.51 -4.46
C ILE A 338 20.32 23.40 -4.48
N ASP A 339 20.98 23.90 -3.45
CA ASP A 339 22.44 23.92 -3.30
C ASP A 339 23.15 24.54 -4.52
N GLY A 340 22.59 25.63 -5.07
CA GLY A 340 23.13 26.36 -6.20
C GLY A 340 22.98 25.68 -7.56
N LYS A 341 22.25 24.56 -7.63
CA LYS A 341 21.97 23.84 -8.89
C LYS A 341 20.48 23.86 -9.20
N MET A 342 20.13 24.27 -10.42
CA MET A 342 18.77 24.08 -10.97
C MET A 342 18.49 22.58 -11.11
N ARG A 343 17.35 22.11 -10.59
CA ARG A 343 16.97 20.69 -10.58
C ARG A 343 16.02 20.37 -11.74
N ASP A 344 16.34 19.27 -12.44
CA ASP A 344 15.55 18.70 -13.54
C ASP A 344 15.09 17.27 -13.14
N PHE A 345 13.78 17.05 -13.04
CA PHE A 345 13.22 15.79 -12.54
C PHE A 345 13.27 14.62 -13.55
N THR A 346 13.89 14.80 -14.71
CA THR A 346 14.32 13.66 -15.54
C THR A 346 15.54 12.95 -14.96
N VAL A 347 16.23 13.60 -14.01
CA VAL A 347 17.43 13.09 -13.35
C VAL A 347 17.07 12.62 -11.95
N LEU A 348 17.34 11.36 -11.64
CA LEU A 348 17.01 10.74 -10.34
C LEU A 348 17.61 11.52 -9.16
N GLU A 349 18.87 11.92 -9.24
CA GLU A 349 19.58 12.65 -8.19
C GLU A 349 18.94 14.01 -7.91
N ASP A 350 18.35 14.64 -8.91
CA ASP A 350 17.66 15.93 -8.76
C ASP A 350 16.28 15.75 -8.09
N ARG A 351 15.58 14.64 -8.39
CA ARG A 351 14.35 14.25 -7.67
C ARG A 351 14.64 13.93 -6.21
N ILE A 352 15.69 13.16 -5.96
CA ILE A 352 16.16 12.83 -4.60
C ILE A 352 16.55 14.09 -3.82
N ALA A 353 17.25 15.04 -4.46
CA ALA A 353 17.61 16.30 -3.82
C ALA A 353 16.38 17.13 -3.42
N ALA A 354 15.31 17.11 -4.24
CA ALA A 354 14.06 17.79 -3.92
C ALA A 354 13.32 17.12 -2.75
N LEU A 355 13.25 15.79 -2.73
CA LEU A 355 12.65 15.02 -1.63
C LEU A 355 13.39 15.27 -0.30
N LYS A 356 14.71 15.24 -0.35
CA LYS A 356 15.55 15.56 0.80
C LYS A 356 15.32 16.98 1.31
N TRP A 357 15.31 17.96 0.41
CA TRP A 357 15.07 19.35 0.75
C TRP A 357 13.70 19.56 1.40
N LEU A 358 12.65 18.89 0.88
CA LEU A 358 11.30 18.95 1.46
C LEU A 358 11.28 18.48 2.92
N VAL A 359 11.85 17.31 3.18
CA VAL A 359 11.90 16.72 4.52
C VAL A 359 12.71 17.62 5.47
N ASP A 360 13.89 18.07 5.04
CA ASP A 360 14.76 18.90 5.87
C ASP A 360 14.14 20.26 6.21
N GLU A 361 13.47 20.91 5.25
CA GLU A 361 12.84 22.21 5.47
C GLU A 361 11.63 22.10 6.40
N GLN A 362 10.81 21.05 6.26
CA GLN A 362 9.67 20.80 7.14
C GLN A 362 10.13 20.49 8.57
N GLU A 363 11.11 19.60 8.73
CA GLU A 363 11.66 19.26 10.06
C GLU A 363 12.28 20.47 10.74
N LYS A 364 13.11 21.23 10.02
CA LYS A 364 13.75 22.46 10.51
C LYS A 364 12.70 23.43 11.07
N ARG A 365 11.66 23.72 10.29
CA ARG A 365 10.60 24.64 10.70
C ARG A 365 9.81 24.13 11.88
N PHE A 366 9.52 22.82 11.92
CA PHE A 366 8.86 22.21 13.06
C PHE A 366 9.68 22.39 14.35
N ILE A 367 10.99 22.18 14.30
CA ILE A 367 11.91 22.38 15.43
C ILE A 367 11.97 23.87 15.84
N GLU A 368 12.02 24.79 14.87
CA GLU A 368 12.04 26.25 15.13
C GLU A 368 10.78 26.73 15.87
N LYS A 369 9.62 26.15 15.61
CA LYS A 369 8.34 26.47 16.27
C LYS A 369 8.30 26.05 17.73
N LYS A 370 9.08 25.06 18.16
CA LYS A 370 9.19 24.60 19.56
C LYS A 370 7.83 24.23 20.17
N TYR A 371 6.98 23.55 19.42
CA TYR A 371 5.70 23.05 19.93
C TYR A 371 5.88 22.20 21.19
N LYS A 372 5.00 22.41 22.17
CA LYS A 372 5.05 21.68 23.46
C LYS A 372 4.18 20.42 23.42
N ASN A 373 3.07 20.48 22.69
CA ASN A 373 2.04 19.46 22.68
C ASN A 373 2.02 18.66 21.35
N LEU A 374 2.91 18.99 20.39
CA LEU A 374 3.04 18.27 19.12
C LEU A 374 4.39 17.54 19.03
N GLN A 375 4.39 16.42 18.31
CA GLN A 375 5.59 15.65 18.00
C GLN A 375 5.55 15.25 16.53
N LEU A 376 6.54 15.67 15.74
CA LEU A 376 6.72 15.17 14.38
C LEU A 376 7.16 13.70 14.45
N SER A 377 6.34 12.80 13.91
CA SER A 377 6.52 11.34 14.03
C SER A 377 6.83 10.67 12.70
N GLY A 378 6.50 11.31 11.58
CA GLY A 378 6.75 10.68 10.29
C GLY A 378 6.27 11.45 9.08
N TYR A 379 6.36 10.75 7.96
CA TYR A 379 6.00 11.27 6.65
C TYR A 379 5.10 10.28 5.90
N TYR A 380 4.16 10.79 5.14
CA TYR A 380 3.25 10.06 4.29
C TYR A 380 3.65 10.19 2.82
N TRP A 381 3.84 9.08 2.13
CA TRP A 381 4.02 9.06 0.68
C TRP A 381 2.67 9.27 0.00
N PHE A 382 2.47 10.42 -0.63
CA PHE A 382 1.13 10.89 -1.03
C PHE A 382 0.48 10.08 -2.16
N THR A 383 1.24 9.49 -3.08
CA THR A 383 0.63 8.72 -4.18
C THR A 383 0.11 7.37 -3.67
N GLU A 384 -1.18 7.13 -3.82
CA GLU A 384 -1.88 5.98 -3.26
C GLU A 384 -1.69 4.69 -4.06
N GLU A 385 -0.95 4.74 -5.16
CA GLU A 385 -0.54 3.59 -5.96
C GLU A 385 0.92 3.71 -6.39
N ILE A 386 1.53 2.59 -6.73
CA ILE A 386 2.89 2.55 -7.26
C ILE A 386 2.81 2.54 -8.80
N ASP A 387 3.31 3.63 -9.39
CA ASP A 387 3.44 3.77 -10.84
C ASP A 387 4.75 3.12 -11.30
N TYR A 388 4.70 1.85 -11.64
CA TYR A 388 5.88 1.11 -12.11
C TYR A 388 6.35 1.54 -13.51
N GLU A 389 5.60 2.40 -14.20
CA GLU A 389 6.06 3.02 -15.45
C GLU A 389 7.12 4.10 -15.20
N ASP A 390 7.12 4.71 -14.00
CA ASP A 390 8.21 5.57 -13.57
C ASP A 390 9.42 4.74 -13.11
N SER A 391 10.40 4.63 -13.98
CA SER A 391 11.59 3.80 -13.75
C SER A 391 12.46 4.23 -12.56
N GLN A 392 12.24 5.42 -12.02
CA GLN A 392 12.99 5.98 -10.90
C GLN A 392 12.22 5.90 -9.57
N LEU A 393 10.95 5.47 -9.62
CA LEU A 393 10.05 5.53 -8.47
C LEU A 393 10.55 4.68 -7.29
N LEU A 394 10.98 3.46 -7.54
CA LEU A 394 11.42 2.55 -6.47
C LEU A 394 12.65 3.09 -5.74
N GLU A 395 13.60 3.66 -6.48
CA GLU A 395 14.80 4.29 -5.91
C GLU A 395 14.45 5.53 -5.08
N MET A 396 13.45 6.33 -5.52
CA MET A 396 12.97 7.48 -4.76
C MET A 396 12.26 7.07 -3.47
N ILE A 397 11.40 6.06 -3.52
CA ILE A 397 10.74 5.53 -2.32
C ILE A 397 11.78 5.03 -1.34
N ARG A 398 12.73 4.21 -1.80
CA ARG A 398 13.79 3.66 -0.97
C ARG A 398 14.62 4.77 -0.32
N PHE A 399 15.08 5.74 -1.11
CA PHE A 399 15.83 6.88 -0.57
C PHE A 399 15.00 7.59 0.51
N THR A 400 13.73 7.88 0.24
CA THR A 400 12.88 8.64 1.14
C THR A 400 12.64 7.89 2.45
N THR A 401 12.31 6.60 2.37
CA THR A 401 12.07 5.77 3.57
C THR A 401 13.31 5.63 4.43
N ASP A 402 14.48 5.39 3.82
CA ASP A 402 15.75 5.30 4.55
C ASP A 402 16.16 6.66 5.14
N TYR A 403 15.94 7.75 4.40
CA TYR A 403 16.27 9.10 4.87
C TYR A 403 15.40 9.51 6.08
N VAL A 404 14.11 9.29 6.01
CA VAL A 404 13.19 9.57 7.12
C VAL A 404 13.53 8.69 8.35
N ARG A 405 13.83 7.42 8.13
CA ARG A 405 14.23 6.51 9.20
C ARG A 405 15.55 6.92 9.85
N SER A 406 16.50 7.50 9.10
CA SER A 406 17.75 8.03 9.65
C SER A 406 17.53 9.19 10.65
N LYS A 407 16.34 9.82 10.61
CA LYS A 407 15.91 10.88 11.52
C LYS A 407 15.06 10.33 12.69
N ASN A 408 14.99 9.02 12.89
CA ASN A 408 14.15 8.33 13.88
C ASN A 408 12.64 8.60 13.69
N MET A 409 12.22 8.78 12.47
CA MET A 409 10.83 8.94 12.06
C MET A 409 10.41 7.80 11.13
N ILE A 410 9.11 7.64 10.91
CA ILE A 410 8.56 6.58 10.07
C ILE A 410 8.01 7.14 8.75
N THR A 411 7.96 6.27 7.73
CA THR A 411 7.24 6.53 6.49
C THR A 411 5.98 5.69 6.42
N THR A 412 4.87 6.35 6.12
CA THR A 412 3.56 5.72 5.97
C THR A 412 3.08 5.80 4.53
N TRP A 413 2.24 4.84 4.16
CA TRP A 413 1.59 4.82 2.85
C TRP A 413 0.13 4.41 2.99
N ILE A 414 -0.77 5.00 2.19
CA ILE A 414 -2.21 4.74 2.25
C ILE A 414 -2.68 4.28 0.85
N PRO A 415 -2.46 3.01 0.48
CA PRO A 415 -2.91 2.48 -0.80
C PRO A 415 -4.42 2.30 -0.84
N TYR A 416 -5.06 2.69 -1.96
CA TYR A 416 -6.48 2.40 -2.16
C TYR A 416 -6.72 0.90 -2.41
N TYR A 417 -7.98 0.48 -2.33
CA TYR A 417 -8.39 -0.91 -2.51
C TYR A 417 -7.89 -1.49 -3.84
N LEU A 418 -7.05 -2.52 -3.77
CA LEU A 418 -6.36 -3.15 -4.89
C LEU A 418 -5.40 -2.23 -5.66
N ALA A 419 -4.89 -1.18 -5.04
CA ALA A 419 -3.88 -0.30 -5.63
C ALA A 419 -2.64 -1.08 -6.08
N SER A 420 -2.01 -0.60 -7.12
CA SER A 420 -0.73 -1.15 -7.58
C SER A 420 0.31 -1.11 -6.45
N GLY A 421 0.89 -2.26 -6.10
CA GLY A 421 1.95 -2.37 -5.07
C GLY A 421 1.47 -2.54 -3.63
N TYR A 422 0.16 -2.50 -3.33
CA TYR A 422 -0.35 -2.56 -1.95
C TYR A 422 0.15 -3.79 -1.17
N ASN A 423 0.30 -4.92 -1.83
CA ASN A 423 0.77 -6.16 -1.20
C ASN A 423 2.29 -6.20 -0.97
N ASP A 424 3.04 -5.30 -1.60
CA ASP A 424 4.50 -5.22 -1.50
C ASP A 424 5.00 -4.06 -0.61
N TRP A 425 4.12 -3.40 0.09
CA TRP A 425 4.42 -2.18 0.83
C TRP A 425 5.69 -2.28 1.71
N ARG A 426 5.93 -3.45 2.34
CA ARG A 426 7.13 -3.68 3.14
C ARG A 426 8.40 -3.72 2.29
N ARG A 427 8.34 -4.40 1.14
CA ARG A 427 9.47 -4.49 0.19
C ARG A 427 9.80 -3.15 -0.44
N LEU A 428 8.80 -2.29 -0.61
CA LEU A 428 8.99 -0.92 -1.05
C LEU A 428 9.75 -0.08 -0.03
N GLY A 429 9.79 -0.50 1.24
CA GLY A 429 10.55 0.13 2.31
C GLY A 429 9.71 0.94 3.29
N PHE A 430 8.39 1.02 3.12
CA PHE A 430 7.51 1.72 4.06
C PHE A 430 7.53 1.05 5.44
N ASP A 431 7.45 1.85 6.48
CA ASP A 431 7.41 1.37 7.86
C ASP A 431 5.99 0.93 8.26
N MET A 432 4.98 1.54 7.63
CA MET A 432 3.58 1.22 7.81
C MET A 432 2.78 1.50 6.53
N ALA A 433 1.76 0.69 6.27
CA ALA A 433 0.73 0.97 5.28
C ALA A 433 -0.66 0.90 5.90
N CYS A 434 -1.55 1.81 5.44
CA CYS A 434 -2.94 1.89 5.85
C CYS A 434 -3.84 1.59 4.64
N TYR A 435 -4.60 0.51 4.69
CA TYR A 435 -5.37 0.05 3.54
C TYR A 435 -6.72 0.75 3.46
N GLN A 436 -7.01 1.38 2.32
CA GLN A 436 -8.29 2.03 2.08
C GLN A 436 -9.28 1.02 1.50
N PRO A 437 -10.43 0.78 2.12
CA PRO A 437 -11.48 -0.07 1.56
C PRO A 437 -12.21 0.55 0.35
N ASN A 438 -12.16 1.88 0.17
CA ASN A 438 -12.91 2.62 -0.86
C ASN A 438 -14.42 2.27 -0.84
N TYR A 439 -14.98 2.13 0.36
CA TYR A 439 -16.37 1.75 0.55
C TYR A 439 -17.31 2.96 0.70
N ALA A 440 -16.80 4.09 1.20
CA ALA A 440 -17.61 5.26 1.59
C ALA A 440 -18.11 6.12 0.42
N PHE A 441 -17.59 5.96 -0.80
CA PHE A 441 -17.80 6.94 -1.88
C PHE A 441 -18.93 6.58 -2.84
N ARG A 442 -19.46 5.37 -2.75
CA ARG A 442 -20.54 4.87 -3.61
C ARG A 442 -21.48 3.99 -2.79
N GLN A 443 -22.78 4.25 -2.93
CA GLN A 443 -23.82 3.53 -2.19
C GLN A 443 -23.97 2.05 -2.61
N ASP A 444 -23.56 1.70 -3.84
CA ASP A 444 -23.73 0.37 -4.41
C ASP A 444 -22.58 -0.60 -4.11
N ILE A 445 -21.57 -0.16 -3.35
CA ILE A 445 -20.48 -1.05 -2.94
C ILE A 445 -20.96 -1.98 -1.82
N PRO A 446 -20.79 -3.30 -1.97
CA PRO A 446 -21.27 -4.25 -0.96
C PRO A 446 -20.43 -4.22 0.31
N GLU A 447 -21.06 -4.51 1.45
CA GLU A 447 -20.42 -4.51 2.78
C GLU A 447 -19.30 -5.55 2.87
N GLU A 448 -19.37 -6.64 2.11
CA GLU A 448 -18.35 -7.70 2.02
C GLU A 448 -16.97 -7.14 1.70
N ARG A 449 -16.88 -6.00 1.02
CA ARG A 449 -15.62 -5.30 0.78
C ARG A 449 -14.89 -4.91 2.07
N LEU A 450 -15.62 -4.55 3.11
CA LEU A 450 -15.01 -4.21 4.41
C LEU A 450 -14.38 -5.42 5.08
N TYR A 451 -15.03 -6.58 4.99
CA TYR A 451 -14.47 -7.84 5.50
C TYR A 451 -13.25 -8.27 4.69
N ASP A 452 -13.30 -8.15 3.37
CA ASP A 452 -12.15 -8.43 2.51
C ASP A 452 -10.97 -7.50 2.80
N ALA A 453 -11.24 -6.21 2.99
CA ALA A 453 -10.20 -5.24 3.36
C ALA A 453 -9.62 -5.54 4.75
N ALA A 454 -10.45 -5.93 5.72
CA ALA A 454 -10.01 -6.32 7.06
C ALA A 454 -9.12 -7.57 7.02
N ASP A 455 -9.53 -8.62 6.30
CA ASP A 455 -8.76 -9.85 6.12
C ASP A 455 -7.42 -9.58 5.41
N THR A 456 -7.44 -8.73 4.37
CA THR A 456 -6.26 -8.30 3.61
C THR A 456 -5.28 -7.52 4.50
N ALA A 457 -5.78 -6.53 5.23
CA ALA A 457 -4.95 -5.71 6.11
C ALA A 457 -4.32 -6.55 7.23
N LYS A 458 -5.09 -7.46 7.82
CA LYS A 458 -4.60 -8.39 8.84
C LYS A 458 -3.51 -9.30 8.28
N LEU A 459 -3.76 -9.94 7.12
CA LEU A 459 -2.80 -10.82 6.46
C LEU A 459 -1.47 -10.11 6.18
N LEU A 460 -1.54 -8.88 5.64
CA LEU A 460 -0.36 -8.12 5.21
C LEU A 460 0.24 -7.24 6.31
N GLY A 461 -0.33 -7.23 7.51
CA GLY A 461 0.15 -6.41 8.62
C GLY A 461 -0.02 -4.91 8.39
N MET A 462 -1.16 -4.52 7.80
CA MET A 462 -1.53 -3.14 7.55
C MET A 462 -2.49 -2.63 8.63
N CYS A 463 -2.67 -1.32 8.70
CA CYS A 463 -3.83 -0.74 9.38
C CYS A 463 -4.98 -0.48 8.38
N ILE A 464 -6.12 -0.01 8.86
CA ILE A 464 -7.31 0.28 8.05
C ILE A 464 -7.59 1.79 8.05
N GLU A 465 -7.88 2.34 6.88
CA GLU A 465 -8.46 3.67 6.78
C GLU A 465 -9.98 3.59 6.95
N LEU A 466 -10.49 4.44 7.82
CA LEU A 466 -11.93 4.64 7.99
C LEU A 466 -12.33 5.87 7.19
N GLU A 467 -13.17 5.66 6.19
CA GLU A 467 -13.56 6.71 5.25
C GLU A 467 -14.97 7.20 5.58
N ILE A 468 -15.10 8.50 5.84
CA ILE A 468 -16.38 9.15 6.15
C ILE A 468 -16.71 10.09 4.99
N GLY A 469 -17.54 9.62 4.07
CA GLY A 469 -17.77 10.28 2.78
C GLY A 469 -18.73 11.45 2.80
N GLY A 470 -19.64 11.56 3.76
CA GLY A 470 -20.68 12.59 3.78
C GLY A 470 -21.67 12.49 4.94
N LEU A 471 -22.70 13.37 4.92
CA LEU A 471 -23.79 13.42 5.90
C LEU A 471 -25.15 13.00 5.31
N GLU A 472 -25.20 12.40 4.13
CA GLU A 472 -26.41 11.74 3.70
C GLU A 472 -26.67 10.48 4.52
N ARG A 473 -27.92 10.02 4.61
CA ARG A 473 -28.25 8.86 5.46
C ARG A 473 -27.43 7.62 5.12
N TRP A 474 -27.24 7.33 3.85
CA TRP A 474 -26.44 6.19 3.41
C TRP A 474 -24.95 6.33 3.80
N ASN A 475 -24.37 7.55 3.83
CA ASN A 475 -23.02 7.76 4.31
C ASN A 475 -22.88 7.44 5.80
N VAL A 476 -23.88 7.85 6.61
CA VAL A 476 -23.90 7.53 8.04
C VAL A 476 -23.97 6.01 8.25
N GLU A 477 -24.81 5.30 7.49
CA GLU A 477 -24.88 3.84 7.54
C GLU A 477 -23.57 3.19 7.10
N HIS A 478 -22.93 3.67 6.03
CA HIS A 478 -21.61 3.17 5.60
C HIS A 478 -20.56 3.40 6.69
N THR A 479 -20.55 4.54 7.35
CA THR A 479 -19.64 4.81 8.47
C THR A 479 -19.87 3.81 9.62
N ARG A 480 -21.12 3.52 9.96
CA ARG A 480 -21.47 2.50 10.97
C ARG A 480 -21.01 1.11 10.57
N ASN A 481 -21.09 0.77 9.27
CA ASN A 481 -20.59 -0.51 8.76
C ASN A 481 -19.08 -0.64 8.98
N TYR A 482 -18.29 0.41 8.74
CA TYR A 482 -16.86 0.40 9.09
C TYR A 482 -16.65 0.07 10.58
N TYR A 483 -17.40 0.72 11.47
CA TYR A 483 -17.23 0.53 12.91
C TYR A 483 -17.67 -0.87 13.37
N ALA A 484 -18.77 -1.35 12.87
CA ALA A 484 -19.28 -2.68 13.22
C ALA A 484 -18.38 -3.81 12.70
N VAL A 485 -17.93 -3.72 11.43
CA VAL A 485 -16.94 -4.67 10.89
C VAL A 485 -15.64 -4.59 11.69
N GLY A 486 -15.22 -3.39 12.10
CA GLY A 486 -14.03 -3.20 12.94
C GLY A 486 -14.15 -3.87 14.29
N ALA A 487 -15.31 -3.79 14.92
CA ALA A 487 -15.57 -4.48 16.18
C ALA A 487 -15.62 -6.01 16.01
N GLN A 488 -16.22 -6.50 14.92
CA GLN A 488 -16.33 -7.94 14.62
C GLN A 488 -15.00 -8.58 14.21
N THR A 489 -14.22 -7.92 13.36
CA THR A 489 -12.92 -8.41 12.86
C THR A 489 -11.75 -8.03 13.74
N ARG A 490 -12.01 -7.26 14.81
CA ARG A 490 -11.08 -6.78 15.83
C ARG A 490 -10.11 -5.69 15.38
N TYR A 491 -10.22 -5.11 14.18
CA TYR A 491 -9.32 -4.00 13.88
C TYR A 491 -9.57 -2.80 14.79
N MET A 492 -10.78 -2.60 15.31
CA MET A 492 -11.06 -1.56 16.32
C MET A 492 -10.11 -1.64 17.53
N GLN A 493 -9.80 -2.86 18.02
CA GLN A 493 -8.94 -3.06 19.19
C GLN A 493 -7.46 -3.17 18.80
N ASP A 494 -7.19 -3.96 17.75
CA ASP A 494 -5.86 -4.50 17.48
C ASP A 494 -5.08 -3.65 16.47
N ALA A 495 -5.76 -2.80 15.67
CA ALA A 495 -5.11 -1.96 14.67
C ALA A 495 -4.91 -0.51 15.11
N ALA A 496 -3.94 0.17 14.51
CA ALA A 496 -3.97 1.61 14.34
C ALA A 496 -4.90 1.98 13.17
N HIS A 497 -5.34 3.22 13.09
CA HIS A 497 -6.26 3.68 12.06
C HIS A 497 -5.86 5.04 11.51
N MET A 498 -6.20 5.27 10.24
CA MET A 498 -6.24 6.59 9.66
C MET A 498 -7.68 6.91 9.25
N TYR A 499 -8.06 8.19 9.32
CA TYR A 499 -9.44 8.60 9.09
C TYR A 499 -9.50 9.65 7.99
N TYR A 500 -10.09 9.29 6.85
CA TYR A 500 -10.53 10.26 5.86
C TYR A 500 -11.87 10.86 6.30
N LEU A 501 -11.91 12.16 6.50
CA LEU A 501 -13.05 12.86 7.13
C LEU A 501 -13.64 13.93 6.19
N GLY A 502 -13.32 13.90 4.90
CA GLY A 502 -13.71 14.95 3.96
C GLY A 502 -13.06 16.31 4.24
N GLY A 503 -11.92 16.30 4.96
CA GLY A 503 -11.27 17.48 5.52
C GLY A 503 -11.84 17.90 6.89
N LEU A 504 -11.02 18.57 7.71
CA LEU A 504 -11.38 18.88 9.11
C LEU A 504 -12.45 19.98 9.26
N LYS A 505 -12.82 20.67 8.19
CA LYS A 505 -14.00 21.56 8.15
C LYS A 505 -15.26 20.87 7.63
N GLY A 506 -15.16 19.57 7.37
CA GLY A 506 -16.18 18.76 6.71
C GLY A 506 -17.15 18.08 7.68
N VAL A 507 -17.40 16.83 7.37
CA VAL A 507 -18.49 16.01 7.88
C VAL A 507 -18.48 15.86 9.40
N MET A 508 -17.32 15.59 10.00
CA MET A 508 -17.20 15.38 11.45
C MET A 508 -17.43 16.65 12.26
N LEU A 509 -16.94 17.80 11.77
CA LEU A 509 -17.20 19.09 12.42
C LEU A 509 -18.70 19.41 12.38
N GLN A 510 -19.34 19.19 11.23
CA GLN A 510 -20.78 19.38 11.08
C GLN A 510 -21.59 18.42 11.97
N SER A 511 -21.17 17.16 12.04
CA SER A 511 -21.75 16.16 12.93
C SER A 511 -21.63 16.54 14.41
N CYS A 512 -20.47 17.02 14.82
CA CYS A 512 -20.23 17.49 16.19
C CYS A 512 -21.19 18.60 16.62
N HIS A 513 -21.54 19.51 15.71
CA HIS A 513 -22.42 20.66 15.96
C HIS A 513 -23.88 20.44 15.54
N SER A 514 -24.22 19.24 15.06
CA SER A 514 -25.58 18.95 14.61
C SER A 514 -26.58 18.91 15.75
N GLU A 515 -27.73 19.59 15.57
CA GLU A 515 -28.89 19.49 16.46
C GLU A 515 -29.73 18.23 16.18
N ASP A 516 -29.58 17.63 14.98
CA ASP A 516 -30.21 16.36 14.66
C ASP A 516 -29.46 15.20 15.33
N PRO A 517 -30.10 14.46 16.24
CA PRO A 517 -29.45 13.34 16.94
C PRO A 517 -28.92 12.25 16.02
N TYR A 518 -29.52 12.06 14.85
CA TYR A 518 -29.06 11.07 13.88
C TYR A 518 -27.70 11.44 13.28
N PHE A 519 -27.51 12.69 12.88
CA PHE A 519 -26.23 13.15 12.35
C PHE A 519 -25.21 13.39 13.47
N ARG A 520 -25.64 13.85 14.64
CA ARG A 520 -24.78 13.96 15.83
C ARG A 520 -24.19 12.60 16.22
N SER A 521 -24.98 11.53 16.09
CA SER A 521 -24.53 10.19 16.49
C SER A 521 -23.28 9.73 15.73
N MET A 522 -23.01 10.23 14.52
CA MET A 522 -21.81 9.85 13.78
C MET A 522 -20.54 10.30 14.51
N TYR A 523 -20.53 11.49 15.11
CA TYR A 523 -19.44 11.97 15.95
C TYR A 523 -19.30 11.13 17.24
N ASP A 524 -20.43 10.81 17.87
CA ASP A 524 -20.46 10.01 19.09
C ASP A 524 -20.07 8.54 18.82
N ASP A 525 -20.45 7.99 17.69
CA ASP A 525 -20.08 6.63 17.25
C ASP A 525 -18.59 6.55 16.90
N THR A 526 -18.02 7.60 16.27
CA THR A 526 -16.56 7.71 16.07
C THR A 526 -15.81 7.71 17.39
N TYR A 527 -16.28 8.47 18.37
CA TYR A 527 -15.70 8.46 19.72
C TYR A 527 -15.74 7.06 20.36
N ARG A 528 -16.90 6.37 20.28
CA ARG A 528 -17.04 5.00 20.79
C ARG A 528 -16.08 4.03 20.10
N PHE A 529 -15.91 4.17 18.80
CA PHE A 529 -14.98 3.33 18.03
C PHE A 529 -13.53 3.57 18.49
N ILE A 530 -13.09 4.81 18.56
CA ILE A 530 -11.75 5.19 19.03
C ILE A 530 -11.48 4.68 20.46
N LYS A 531 -12.50 4.71 21.32
CA LYS A 531 -12.40 4.19 22.70
C LYS A 531 -12.62 2.66 22.82
N GLY A 532 -12.79 1.96 21.69
CA GLY A 532 -12.97 0.50 21.68
C GLY A 532 -14.29 0.01 22.28
N THR A 533 -15.31 0.87 22.33
CA THR A 533 -16.61 0.60 22.96
C THR A 533 -17.78 0.54 21.97
N TYR A 534 -17.49 0.62 20.67
CA TYR A 534 -18.55 0.48 19.66
C TYR A 534 -19.03 -0.98 19.60
N PRO A 535 -20.34 -1.24 19.66
CA PRO A 535 -20.85 -2.60 19.76
C PRO A 535 -20.77 -3.34 18.43
N PRO A 536 -20.34 -4.63 18.41
CA PRO A 536 -20.21 -5.43 17.20
C PRO A 536 -21.54 -5.81 16.54
N ASP A 537 -22.64 -5.77 17.27
CA ASP A 537 -24.00 -6.11 16.86
C ASP A 537 -24.83 -4.88 16.46
N ALA A 538 -24.19 -3.72 16.28
CA ALA A 538 -24.84 -2.50 15.82
C ALA A 538 -25.36 -2.59 14.38
N LEU A 539 -24.81 -3.51 13.57
CA LEU A 539 -25.45 -3.99 12.36
C LEU A 539 -26.45 -5.07 12.79
N GLY A 540 -27.76 -4.89 12.52
CA GLY A 540 -28.74 -5.98 12.66
C GLY A 540 -28.22 -7.23 11.95
N GLU A 541 -28.66 -8.43 12.37
CA GLU A 541 -28.22 -9.70 11.76
C GLU A 541 -28.15 -9.58 10.23
N PRO A 542 -27.04 -10.01 9.59
CA PRO A 542 -26.92 -9.91 8.15
C PRO A 542 -28.14 -10.57 7.52
N ALA A 543 -28.83 -9.84 6.65
CA ALA A 543 -30.02 -10.34 5.98
C ALA A 543 -29.66 -11.69 5.35
N GLN A 544 -30.25 -12.78 5.86
CA GLN A 544 -30.05 -14.11 5.31
C GLN A 544 -30.38 -14.03 3.82
N VAL A 545 -29.38 -14.15 2.97
CA VAL A 545 -29.57 -14.24 1.52
C VAL A 545 -30.47 -15.44 1.29
N LYS A 546 -31.74 -15.18 1.04
CA LYS A 546 -32.67 -16.24 0.61
C LYS A 546 -32.12 -16.78 -0.71
N LYS A 547 -31.53 -17.97 -0.64
CA LYS A 547 -31.25 -18.77 -1.84
C LYS A 547 -32.58 -18.96 -2.57
N GLN A 548 -32.74 -18.26 -3.69
CA GLN A 548 -33.70 -18.63 -4.72
C GLN A 548 -33.02 -19.48 -5.77
#